data_7d4547756e2c7dead8b06219d1f8f2e0
#
_entry.id   7d4547756e2c7dead8b06219d1f8f2e0
#
_cell.length_a   1.000
_cell.length_b   1.000
_cell.length_c   1.000
_cell.angle_alpha   90.00
_cell.angle_beta   90.00
_cell.angle_gamma   90.00
#
_symmetry.space_group_name_H-M   'P 1'
#
loop_
_entity.id
_entity.type
_entity.pdbx_description
1 polymer ?
#
loop_
_entity_poly.entity_id
_entity_poly.type
_entity_poly.pdbx_seq_one_letter_code
_entity_poly.pdbx_strand_id
1 'polypeptide(L)'
;MQYLTKEHAKHLLNQSEDILNTAHRVGLSGPGRLHDIFVTCDAMTPGEYKTRGEGLRIRYGFHPSPFGDCLVAVTGRGICSLVFIEEGNRKAALSNLISSWPSAEIEQDQDETSAVVPGMLALFRTPSPTPTRIYLNGTNFQIKVWEALMEIPAGSVAAYKQVAIQIGMPGASRAVGAAIANNPIPVLIPCHRVICKSGDFGKYRYGAVRKKALLGWEMAKVDLMKTETSDMVSA
;
A
#
# COMPACT_ATOMS: atom_id res chain seq x y z
N MET A 1 18.04 10.59 1.27
CA MET A 1 17.82 10.52 2.74
C MET A 1 16.99 9.32 3.17
N GLN A 2 15.83 9.02 2.57
CA GLN A 2 14.94 7.90 2.94
C GLN A 2 15.60 6.50 2.88
N TYR A 3 16.46 6.24 1.90
CA TYR A 3 17.18 4.96 1.80
C TYR A 3 18.07 4.68 3.02
N LEU A 4 18.85 5.67 3.46
CA LEU A 4 19.71 5.55 4.64
C LEU A 4 18.88 5.35 5.93
N THR A 5 17.75 6.05 6.06
CA THR A 5 16.80 5.89 7.18
C THR A 5 16.24 4.47 7.22
N LYS A 6 15.85 3.90 6.07
CA LYS A 6 15.33 2.54 5.95
C LYS A 6 16.37 1.48 6.34
N GLU A 7 17.58 1.60 5.84
CA GLU A 7 18.66 0.64 6.16
C GLU A 7 19.06 0.72 7.65
N HIS A 8 19.10 1.94 8.23
CA HIS A 8 19.33 2.12 9.66
C HIS A 8 18.18 1.52 10.50
N ALA A 9 16.92 1.72 10.11
CA ALA A 9 15.77 1.12 10.79
C ALA A 9 15.82 -0.41 10.75
N LYS A 10 16.16 -1.02 9.61
CA LYS A 10 16.35 -2.47 9.51
C LYS A 10 17.44 -2.99 10.45
N HIS A 11 18.55 -2.27 10.54
CA HIS A 11 19.66 -2.64 11.42
C HIS A 11 19.21 -2.64 12.89
N LEU A 12 18.50 -1.62 13.34
CA LEU A 12 17.98 -1.50 14.70
C LEU A 12 16.95 -2.60 15.02
N LEU A 13 16.01 -2.88 14.13
CA LEU A 13 15.03 -3.95 14.31
C LEU A 13 15.67 -5.33 14.34
N ASN A 14 16.73 -5.57 13.57
CA ASN A 14 17.50 -6.82 13.65
C ASN A 14 18.26 -6.98 14.96
N GLN A 15 18.49 -5.90 15.70
CA GLN A 15 19.07 -5.91 17.04
C GLN A 15 18.02 -6.06 18.15
N SER A 16 16.78 -6.46 17.81
CA SER A 16 15.65 -6.65 18.73
C SER A 16 15.19 -5.36 19.43
N GLU A 17 15.45 -4.19 18.85
CA GLU A 17 14.84 -2.95 19.32
C GLU A 17 13.34 -2.94 19.03
N ASP A 18 12.56 -2.36 19.93
CA ASP A 18 11.14 -2.19 19.70
C ASP A 18 10.85 -1.14 18.60
N ILE A 19 9.68 -1.23 18.02
CA ILE A 19 9.27 -0.46 16.85
C ILE A 19 9.20 1.04 17.16
N LEU A 20 8.80 1.42 18.36
CA LEU A 20 8.68 2.82 18.75
C LEU A 20 10.04 3.47 18.89
N ASN A 21 10.96 2.83 19.63
CA ASN A 21 12.33 3.29 19.79
C ASN A 21 13.05 3.35 18.44
N THR A 22 12.87 2.34 17.59
CA THR A 22 13.42 2.35 16.23
C THR A 22 12.92 3.55 15.43
N ALA A 23 11.62 3.85 15.45
CA ALA A 23 11.07 5.01 14.75
C ALA A 23 11.70 6.32 15.22
N HIS A 24 11.81 6.54 16.52
CA HIS A 24 12.43 7.75 17.09
C HIS A 24 13.93 7.84 16.77
N ARG A 25 14.69 6.75 16.87
CA ARG A 25 16.14 6.74 16.60
C ARG A 25 16.48 7.04 15.14
N VAL A 26 15.60 6.67 14.21
CA VAL A 26 15.79 7.00 12.79
C VAL A 26 15.14 8.34 12.40
N GLY A 27 14.65 9.11 13.38
CA GLY A 27 14.10 10.47 13.17
C GLY A 27 12.70 10.49 12.57
N LEU A 28 11.92 9.42 12.75
CA LEU A 28 10.53 9.34 12.30
C LEU A 28 9.57 9.77 13.42
N SER A 29 8.44 10.32 13.04
CA SER A 29 7.43 10.85 13.97
C SER A 29 6.61 9.76 14.70
N GLY A 30 6.88 8.49 14.45
CA GLY A 30 6.22 7.37 15.12
C GLY A 30 6.20 6.07 14.32
N PRO A 31 5.65 4.99 14.90
CA PRO A 31 5.61 3.64 14.32
C PRO A 31 4.93 3.57 12.94
N GLY A 32 3.90 4.38 12.70
CA GLY A 32 3.22 4.42 11.41
C GLY A 32 4.16 4.83 10.26
N ARG A 33 5.05 5.81 10.51
CA ARG A 33 6.06 6.24 9.54
C ARG A 33 7.14 5.18 9.32
N LEU A 34 7.50 4.45 10.37
CA LEU A 34 8.43 3.34 10.24
C LEU A 34 7.84 2.24 9.36
N HIS A 35 6.56 1.90 9.56
CA HIS A 35 5.82 0.96 8.72
C HIS A 35 5.85 1.37 7.24
N ASP A 36 5.58 2.64 6.93
CA ASP A 36 5.53 3.14 5.55
C ASP A 36 6.87 2.97 4.80
N ILE A 37 8.02 3.04 5.49
CA ILE A 37 9.34 2.81 4.88
C ILE A 37 9.69 1.33 4.66
N PHE A 38 8.93 0.40 5.25
CA PHE A 38 9.14 -1.04 5.03
C PHE A 38 8.41 -1.58 3.80
N VAL A 39 7.51 -0.82 3.19
CA VAL A 39 6.98 -1.14 1.86
C VAL A 39 8.03 -0.76 0.82
N THR A 40 8.61 -1.75 0.16
CA THR A 40 9.58 -1.51 -0.91
C THR A 40 8.87 -1.54 -2.25
N CYS A 41 8.86 -0.39 -2.94
CA CYS A 41 8.35 -0.28 -4.29
C CYS A 41 9.46 -0.65 -5.30
N ASP A 42 9.16 -1.61 -6.18
CA ASP A 42 9.97 -1.94 -7.34
C ASP A 42 9.12 -1.64 -8.59
N ALA A 43 9.46 -0.57 -9.28
CA ALA A 43 8.75 -0.18 -10.50
C ALA A 43 9.35 -0.90 -11.71
N MET A 44 8.49 -1.24 -12.69
CA MET A 44 8.94 -1.76 -13.98
C MET A 44 9.83 -0.74 -14.69
N THR A 45 10.87 -1.22 -15.32
CA THR A 45 11.65 -0.42 -16.27
C THR A 45 10.80 -0.09 -17.51
N PRO A 46 11.13 0.98 -18.26
CA PRO A 46 10.44 1.27 -19.52
C PRO A 46 10.44 0.10 -20.52
N GLY A 47 11.48 -0.72 -20.54
CA GLY A 47 11.56 -1.92 -21.37
C GLY A 47 10.55 -2.99 -20.94
N GLU A 48 10.51 -3.32 -19.65
CA GLU A 48 9.55 -4.28 -19.09
C GLU A 48 8.10 -3.81 -19.28
N TYR A 49 7.84 -2.51 -19.12
CA TYR A 49 6.52 -1.93 -19.39
C TYR A 49 6.09 -2.14 -20.84
N LYS A 50 7.04 -1.97 -21.80
CA LYS A 50 6.79 -2.16 -23.23
C LYS A 50 6.47 -3.61 -23.57
N THR A 51 7.11 -4.58 -22.94
CA THR A 51 6.86 -6.02 -23.13
C THR A 51 5.62 -6.54 -22.40
N ARG A 52 4.94 -5.68 -21.62
CA ARG A 52 3.66 -5.98 -20.95
C ARG A 52 3.65 -7.24 -20.09
N GLY A 53 4.78 -7.54 -19.44
CA GLY A 53 4.90 -8.68 -18.55
C GLY A 53 5.39 -9.95 -19.23
N GLU A 54 5.96 -9.89 -20.44
CA GLU A 54 6.60 -11.03 -21.08
C GLU A 54 7.67 -11.65 -20.18
N GLY A 55 7.63 -12.96 -19.99
CA GLY A 55 8.53 -13.71 -19.11
C GLY A 55 8.21 -13.62 -17.61
N LEU A 56 7.17 -12.86 -17.22
CA LEU A 56 6.72 -12.85 -15.85
C LEU A 56 5.78 -14.02 -15.57
N ARG A 57 5.99 -14.67 -14.43
CA ARG A 57 5.04 -15.59 -13.81
C ARG A 57 4.31 -14.87 -12.70
N ILE A 58 2.98 -14.83 -12.78
CA ILE A 58 2.09 -14.24 -11.79
C ILE A 58 1.23 -15.34 -11.18
N ARG A 59 1.34 -15.51 -9.87
CA ARG A 59 0.46 -16.38 -9.09
C ARG A 59 -0.63 -15.55 -8.44
N TYR A 60 -1.89 -15.99 -8.53
CA TYR A 60 -2.99 -15.28 -7.90
C TYR A 60 -3.85 -16.21 -7.04
N GLY A 61 -4.49 -15.63 -6.02
CA GLY A 61 -5.45 -16.31 -5.17
C GLY A 61 -6.53 -15.37 -4.65
N PHE A 62 -7.63 -15.96 -4.15
CA PHE A 62 -8.72 -15.21 -3.53
C PHE A 62 -8.70 -15.44 -2.02
N HIS A 63 -8.69 -14.34 -1.27
CA HIS A 63 -8.51 -14.38 0.17
C HIS A 63 -9.55 -13.52 0.88
N PRO A 64 -10.07 -13.96 2.05
CA PRO A 64 -10.86 -13.11 2.90
C PRO A 64 -10.00 -12.04 3.56
N SER A 65 -10.57 -10.84 3.77
CA SER A 65 -9.96 -9.78 4.55
C SER A 65 -10.99 -9.11 5.46
N PRO A 66 -10.55 -8.34 6.48
CA PRO A 66 -11.47 -7.58 7.32
C PRO A 66 -12.33 -6.56 6.56
N PHE A 67 -11.93 -6.24 5.33
CA PHE A 67 -12.61 -5.27 4.47
C PHE A 67 -13.31 -5.90 3.27
N GLY A 68 -13.51 -7.22 3.30
CA GLY A 68 -14.14 -8.03 2.26
C GLY A 68 -13.13 -8.88 1.49
N ASP A 69 -13.65 -9.79 0.66
CA ASP A 69 -12.81 -10.66 -0.17
C ASP A 69 -11.93 -9.85 -1.10
N CYS A 70 -10.73 -10.35 -1.34
CA CYS A 70 -9.77 -9.74 -2.25
C CYS A 70 -9.10 -10.79 -3.15
N LEU A 71 -8.68 -10.35 -4.34
CA LEU A 71 -7.72 -11.04 -5.18
C LEU A 71 -6.34 -10.49 -4.83
N VAL A 72 -5.40 -11.37 -4.53
CA VAL A 72 -3.98 -11.07 -4.34
C VAL A 72 -3.21 -11.74 -5.46
N ALA A 73 -2.27 -11.01 -6.07
CA ALA A 73 -1.38 -11.57 -7.08
C ALA A 73 0.07 -11.19 -6.77
N VAL A 74 0.95 -12.16 -6.97
CA VAL A 74 2.38 -12.06 -6.66
C VAL A 74 3.25 -12.46 -7.85
N THR A 75 4.45 -11.92 -7.87
CA THR A 75 5.56 -12.32 -8.75
C THR A 75 6.76 -12.67 -7.89
N GLY A 76 7.82 -13.22 -8.47
CA GLY A 76 9.10 -13.39 -7.77
C GLY A 76 9.70 -12.08 -7.24
N ARG A 77 9.19 -10.90 -7.65
CA ARG A 77 9.64 -9.55 -7.21
C ARG A 77 8.76 -8.95 -6.12
N GLY A 78 7.56 -9.48 -5.88
CA GLY A 78 6.65 -9.01 -4.86
C GLY A 78 5.19 -9.00 -5.30
N ILE A 79 4.33 -8.40 -4.47
CA ILE A 79 2.90 -8.27 -4.73
C ILE A 79 2.70 -7.31 -5.90
N CYS A 80 2.03 -7.76 -6.97
CA CYS A 80 1.76 -6.96 -8.17
C CYS A 80 0.29 -6.55 -8.30
N SER A 81 -0.61 -7.17 -7.55
CA SER A 81 -2.02 -6.77 -7.49
C SER A 81 -2.63 -7.15 -6.14
N LEU A 82 -3.47 -6.25 -5.64
CA LEU A 82 -4.42 -6.49 -4.56
C LEU A 82 -5.68 -5.73 -4.91
N VAL A 83 -6.79 -6.41 -5.11
CA VAL A 83 -8.06 -5.74 -5.42
C VAL A 83 -9.18 -6.34 -4.59
N PHE A 84 -10.01 -5.49 -4.00
CA PHE A 84 -11.21 -5.95 -3.32
C PHE A 84 -12.25 -6.41 -4.33
N ILE A 85 -12.93 -7.49 -4.00
CA ILE A 85 -13.94 -8.10 -4.84
C ILE A 85 -15.29 -7.61 -4.37
N GLU A 86 -16.11 -7.13 -5.30
CA GLU A 86 -17.52 -6.92 -5.06
C GLU A 86 -18.26 -8.27 -5.14
N GLU A 87 -19.37 -8.41 -4.41
CA GLU A 87 -20.11 -9.67 -4.31
C GLU A 87 -20.32 -10.33 -5.67
N GLY A 88 -19.84 -11.57 -5.81
CA GLY A 88 -19.99 -12.40 -7.02
C GLY A 88 -19.05 -12.04 -8.17
N ASN A 89 -18.20 -11.02 -8.09
CA ASN A 89 -17.46 -10.48 -9.25
C ASN A 89 -15.98 -10.90 -9.31
N ARG A 90 -15.65 -12.13 -8.89
CA ARG A 90 -14.28 -12.69 -9.00
C ARG A 90 -13.76 -12.69 -10.45
N LYS A 91 -14.65 -12.93 -11.41
CA LYS A 91 -14.29 -12.92 -12.85
C LYS A 91 -13.78 -11.56 -13.31
N ALA A 92 -14.42 -10.46 -12.89
CA ALA A 92 -13.97 -9.13 -13.26
C ALA A 92 -12.61 -8.77 -12.63
N ALA A 93 -12.37 -9.18 -11.38
CA ALA A 93 -11.07 -8.99 -10.73
C ALA A 93 -9.95 -9.71 -11.48
N LEU A 94 -10.18 -10.96 -11.89
CA LEU A 94 -9.25 -11.74 -12.69
C LEU A 94 -9.05 -11.14 -14.08
N SER A 95 -10.12 -10.73 -14.77
CA SER A 95 -10.02 -10.08 -16.09
C SER A 95 -9.20 -8.79 -16.02
N ASN A 96 -9.34 -8.01 -14.96
CA ASN A 96 -8.53 -6.81 -14.74
C ASN A 96 -7.05 -7.15 -14.52
N LEU A 97 -6.74 -8.21 -13.79
CA LEU A 97 -5.37 -8.69 -13.63
C LEU A 97 -4.77 -9.09 -14.97
N ILE A 98 -5.45 -9.92 -15.76
CA ILE A 98 -5.01 -10.36 -17.09
C ILE A 98 -4.81 -9.15 -18.02
N SER A 99 -5.73 -8.19 -18.01
CA SER A 99 -5.63 -6.99 -18.84
C SER A 99 -4.44 -6.10 -18.45
N SER A 100 -4.05 -6.11 -17.19
CA SER A 100 -2.89 -5.35 -16.70
C SER A 100 -1.55 -6.00 -17.09
N TRP A 101 -1.55 -7.32 -17.34
CA TRP A 101 -0.36 -8.13 -17.62
C TRP A 101 -0.59 -9.07 -18.81
N PRO A 102 -0.88 -8.53 -20.00
CA PRO A 102 -1.41 -9.35 -21.12
C PRO A 102 -0.40 -10.34 -21.71
N SER A 103 0.90 -10.18 -21.43
CA SER A 103 1.96 -11.09 -21.90
C SER A 103 2.55 -11.95 -20.78
N ALA A 104 2.03 -11.87 -19.55
CA ALA A 104 2.48 -12.68 -18.43
C ALA A 104 1.79 -14.06 -18.39
N GLU A 105 2.48 -15.04 -17.84
CA GLU A 105 1.91 -16.32 -17.48
C GLU A 105 1.18 -16.18 -16.14
N ILE A 106 -0.17 -16.31 -16.14
CA ILE A 106 -1.01 -16.06 -14.96
C ILE A 106 -1.69 -17.35 -14.56
N GLU A 107 -1.38 -17.84 -13.35
CA GLU A 107 -1.92 -19.09 -12.81
C GLU A 107 -2.48 -18.89 -11.41
N GLN A 108 -3.52 -19.67 -11.08
CA GLN A 108 -4.06 -19.69 -9.73
C GLN A 108 -3.19 -20.55 -8.83
N ASP A 109 -2.68 -19.93 -7.76
CA ASP A 109 -1.93 -20.60 -6.70
C ASP A 109 -2.33 -19.99 -5.35
N GLN A 110 -3.24 -20.70 -4.67
CA GLN A 110 -3.79 -20.24 -3.39
C GLN A 110 -2.74 -20.35 -2.27
N ASP A 111 -1.85 -21.32 -2.34
CA ASP A 111 -0.85 -21.57 -1.30
C ASP A 111 0.25 -20.53 -1.35
N GLU A 112 0.80 -20.22 -2.53
CA GLU A 112 1.81 -19.18 -2.70
C GLU A 112 1.27 -17.80 -2.29
N THR A 113 0.05 -17.46 -2.69
CA THR A 113 -0.57 -16.20 -2.31
C THR A 113 -0.97 -16.14 -0.84
N SER A 114 -1.33 -17.26 -0.22
CA SER A 114 -1.61 -17.35 1.22
C SER A 114 -0.39 -16.99 2.08
N ALA A 115 0.81 -17.26 1.61
CA ALA A 115 2.04 -16.94 2.34
C ALA A 115 2.25 -15.43 2.53
N VAL A 116 1.75 -14.59 1.62
CA VAL A 116 1.90 -13.12 1.72
C VAL A 116 0.74 -12.43 2.44
N VAL A 117 -0.43 -13.09 2.52
CA VAL A 117 -1.63 -12.52 3.16
C VAL A 117 -1.42 -12.21 4.65
N PRO A 118 -0.78 -13.06 5.48
CA PRO A 118 -0.51 -12.71 6.87
C PRO A 118 0.36 -11.46 7.02
N GLY A 119 1.40 -11.32 6.20
CA GLY A 119 2.25 -10.12 6.15
C GLY A 119 1.45 -8.88 5.75
N MET A 120 0.60 -9.00 4.73
CA MET A 120 -0.32 -7.95 4.30
C MET A 120 -1.34 -7.61 5.40
N LEU A 121 -1.91 -8.61 6.08
CA LEU A 121 -2.86 -8.42 7.18
C LEU A 121 -2.16 -7.97 8.47
N ALA A 122 -0.89 -8.32 8.69
CA ALA A 122 -0.10 -7.81 9.81
C ALA A 122 0.11 -6.30 9.69
N LEU A 123 0.14 -5.75 8.48
CA LEU A 123 0.11 -4.30 8.25
C LEU A 123 -1.14 -3.66 8.89
N PHE A 124 -2.21 -4.42 9.04
CA PHE A 124 -3.39 -4.01 9.76
C PHE A 124 -3.30 -4.21 11.29
N ARG A 125 -2.43 -5.09 11.79
CA ARG A 125 -2.36 -5.44 13.23
C ARG A 125 -1.11 -4.93 13.93
N THR A 126 0.04 -5.18 13.36
CA THR A 126 1.36 -4.80 13.90
C THR A 126 2.31 -4.55 12.75
N PRO A 127 3.28 -3.62 12.87
CA PRO A 127 4.33 -3.48 11.87
C PRO A 127 5.05 -4.82 11.70
N SER A 128 5.07 -5.34 10.47
CA SER A 128 5.83 -6.55 10.16
C SER A 128 7.31 -6.21 10.11
N PRO A 129 8.20 -6.96 10.77
CA PRO A 129 9.64 -6.76 10.63
C PRO A 129 10.14 -7.08 9.21
N THR A 130 9.36 -7.82 8.44
CA THR A 130 9.72 -8.16 7.07
C THR A 130 9.14 -7.15 6.08
N PRO A 131 9.98 -6.49 5.24
CA PRO A 131 9.48 -5.52 4.28
C PRO A 131 8.58 -6.20 3.25
N THR A 132 7.37 -5.68 3.08
CA THR A 132 6.48 -6.10 2.01
C THR A 132 6.98 -5.52 0.70
N ARG A 133 7.32 -6.38 -0.25
CA ARG A 133 7.74 -5.95 -1.59
C ARG A 133 6.51 -5.81 -2.48
N ILE A 134 6.41 -4.69 -3.19
CA ILE A 134 5.40 -4.46 -4.21
C ILE A 134 6.09 -4.25 -5.57
N TYR A 135 5.49 -4.82 -6.61
CA TYR A 135 5.96 -4.70 -7.99
C TYR A 135 4.92 -3.97 -8.82
N LEU A 136 5.25 -2.77 -9.30
CA LEU A 136 4.30 -1.85 -9.89
C LEU A 136 4.44 -1.77 -11.41
N ASN A 137 3.31 -1.99 -12.09
CA ASN A 137 3.11 -1.69 -13.50
C ASN A 137 2.33 -0.37 -13.61
N GLY A 138 2.96 0.67 -14.14
CA GLY A 138 2.34 1.98 -14.31
C GLY A 138 3.21 2.95 -15.07
N THR A 139 2.61 4.04 -15.55
CA THR A 139 3.35 5.14 -16.15
C THR A 139 4.21 5.86 -15.09
N ASN A 140 5.26 6.57 -15.53
CA ASN A 140 6.10 7.35 -14.60
C ASN A 140 5.30 8.32 -13.74
N PHE A 141 4.21 8.88 -14.28
CA PHE A 141 3.31 9.75 -13.52
C PHE A 141 2.55 8.98 -12.44
N GLN A 142 2.01 7.80 -12.78
CA GLN A 142 1.30 6.94 -11.82
C GLN A 142 2.23 6.49 -10.69
N ILE A 143 3.44 6.05 -11.03
CA ILE A 143 4.45 5.64 -10.05
C ILE A 143 4.73 6.77 -9.06
N LYS A 144 5.02 8.01 -9.56
CA LYS A 144 5.24 9.17 -8.69
C LYS A 144 4.06 9.47 -7.77
N VAL A 145 2.83 9.35 -8.29
CA VAL A 145 1.63 9.52 -7.46
C VAL A 145 1.56 8.44 -6.38
N TRP A 146 1.75 7.17 -6.74
CA TRP A 146 1.65 6.06 -5.80
C TRP A 146 2.75 6.11 -4.72
N GLU A 147 3.97 6.51 -5.08
CA GLU A 147 5.04 6.78 -4.12
C GLU A 147 4.65 7.90 -3.14
N ALA A 148 4.10 9.01 -3.65
CA ALA A 148 3.62 10.10 -2.80
C ALA A 148 2.48 9.68 -1.86
N LEU A 149 1.62 8.75 -2.28
CA LEU A 149 0.58 8.19 -1.40
C LEU A 149 1.18 7.41 -0.24
N MET A 150 2.23 6.64 -0.47
CA MET A 150 2.91 5.85 0.58
C MET A 150 3.57 6.72 1.64
N GLU A 151 3.81 7.99 1.34
CA GLU A 151 4.34 8.96 2.32
C GLU A 151 3.26 9.59 3.22
N ILE A 152 1.97 9.40 2.93
CA ILE A 152 0.89 9.87 3.79
C ILE A 152 0.82 8.96 5.02
N PRO A 153 1.01 9.46 6.26
CA PRO A 153 1.04 8.62 7.45
C PRO A 153 -0.31 7.93 7.70
N ALA A 154 -0.27 6.74 8.31
CA ALA A 154 -1.47 6.07 8.81
C ALA A 154 -2.25 6.97 9.77
N GLY A 155 -3.58 6.95 9.68
CA GLY A 155 -4.46 7.83 10.45
C GLY A 155 -4.48 9.29 9.99
N SER A 156 -3.72 9.65 8.94
CA SER A 156 -3.72 10.98 8.33
C SER A 156 -4.41 10.96 6.96
N VAL A 157 -4.85 12.13 6.53
CA VAL A 157 -5.45 12.30 5.21
C VAL A 157 -4.80 13.45 4.46
N ALA A 158 -4.81 13.38 3.12
CA ALA A 158 -4.35 14.44 2.25
C ALA A 158 -5.41 14.79 1.20
N ALA A 159 -5.43 16.03 0.73
CA ALA A 159 -6.26 16.40 -0.41
C ALA A 159 -5.54 16.07 -1.73
N TYR A 160 -6.29 15.80 -2.80
CA TYR A 160 -5.73 15.58 -4.15
C TYR A 160 -4.75 16.68 -4.59
N LYS A 161 -5.03 17.95 -4.21
CA LYS A 161 -4.15 19.07 -4.50
C LYS A 161 -2.82 18.99 -3.74
N GLN A 162 -2.83 18.52 -2.51
CA GLN A 162 -1.61 18.34 -1.72
C GLN A 162 -0.70 17.29 -2.35
N VAL A 163 -1.27 16.14 -2.78
CA VAL A 163 -0.52 15.12 -3.53
C VAL A 163 0.05 15.69 -4.83
N ALA A 164 -0.73 16.50 -5.57
CA ALA A 164 -0.26 17.15 -6.79
C ALA A 164 0.92 18.12 -6.52
N ILE A 165 0.87 18.87 -5.43
CA ILE A 165 1.97 19.74 -5.01
C ILE A 165 3.20 18.92 -4.64
N GLN A 166 3.03 17.83 -3.87
CA GLN A 166 4.11 16.96 -3.41
C GLN A 166 4.91 16.35 -4.57
N ILE A 167 4.23 15.98 -5.66
CA ILE A 167 4.90 15.45 -6.86
C ILE A 167 5.44 16.55 -7.81
N GLY A 168 5.39 17.83 -7.40
CA GLY A 168 5.86 18.97 -8.19
C GLY A 168 4.92 19.41 -9.32
N MET A 169 3.66 18.99 -9.32
CA MET A 169 2.68 19.25 -10.37
C MET A 169 1.35 19.84 -9.83
N PRO A 170 1.35 21.04 -9.25
CA PRO A 170 0.23 21.60 -8.47
C PRO A 170 -1.08 21.76 -9.26
N GLY A 171 -1.02 21.81 -10.60
CA GLY A 171 -2.19 21.84 -11.47
C GLY A 171 -2.80 20.47 -11.81
N ALA A 172 -2.13 19.36 -11.44
CA ALA A 172 -2.46 18.01 -11.91
C ALA A 172 -3.49 17.27 -11.03
N SER A 173 -4.29 17.93 -10.19
CA SER A 173 -5.19 17.27 -9.22
C SER A 173 -6.17 16.26 -9.86
N ARG A 174 -6.65 16.53 -11.08
CA ARG A 174 -7.54 15.58 -11.81
C ARG A 174 -6.76 14.35 -12.28
N ALA A 175 -5.55 14.55 -12.82
CA ALA A 175 -4.67 13.45 -13.23
C ALA A 175 -4.23 12.60 -12.02
N VAL A 176 -3.93 13.23 -10.88
CA VAL A 176 -3.68 12.56 -9.60
C VAL A 176 -4.88 11.71 -9.21
N GLY A 177 -6.10 12.23 -9.31
CA GLY A 177 -7.32 11.46 -9.05
C GLY A 177 -7.46 10.22 -9.95
N ALA A 178 -7.14 10.34 -11.24
CA ALA A 178 -7.14 9.22 -12.18
C ALA A 178 -6.05 8.19 -11.82
N ALA A 179 -4.84 8.61 -11.46
CA ALA A 179 -3.76 7.72 -11.03
C ALA A 179 -4.14 6.96 -9.74
N ILE A 180 -4.77 7.65 -8.78
CA ILE A 180 -5.29 7.06 -7.53
C ILE A 180 -6.37 6.02 -7.81
N ALA A 181 -7.28 6.27 -8.74
CA ALA A 181 -8.33 5.33 -9.13
C ALA A 181 -7.77 4.06 -9.80
N ASN A 182 -6.60 4.17 -10.44
CA ASN A 182 -5.89 3.06 -11.09
C ASN A 182 -4.87 2.36 -10.17
N ASN A 183 -4.87 2.65 -8.88
CA ASN A 183 -3.99 1.98 -7.93
C ASN A 183 -4.19 0.45 -7.98
N PRO A 184 -3.14 -0.33 -8.30
CA PRO A 184 -3.24 -1.79 -8.41
C PRO A 184 -3.19 -2.51 -7.07
N ILE A 185 -2.74 -1.84 -5.99
CA ILE A 185 -2.46 -2.46 -4.70
C ILE A 185 -2.99 -1.58 -3.55
N PRO A 186 -4.34 -1.38 -3.45
CA PRO A 186 -4.93 -0.61 -2.37
C PRO A 186 -4.52 -1.16 -1.01
N VAL A 187 -4.55 -0.31 0.00
CA VAL A 187 -4.05 -0.54 1.35
C VAL A 187 -2.53 -0.40 1.44
N LEU A 188 -1.76 -1.20 0.70
CA LEU A 188 -0.29 -1.06 0.66
C LEU A 188 0.11 0.28 0.04
N ILE A 189 -0.61 0.69 -1.01
CA ILE A 189 -0.60 2.07 -1.53
C ILE A 189 -1.88 2.73 -1.03
N PRO A 190 -1.82 3.60 -0.02
CA PRO A 190 -2.98 4.00 0.77
C PRO A 190 -3.85 5.06 0.08
N CYS A 191 -4.41 4.71 -1.08
CA CYS A 191 -5.29 5.60 -1.84
C CYS A 191 -6.55 6.03 -1.07
N HIS A 192 -6.95 5.29 -0.03
CA HIS A 192 -8.03 5.65 0.87
C HIS A 192 -7.71 6.87 1.73
N ARG A 193 -6.43 7.23 1.95
CA ARG A 193 -6.01 8.42 2.70
C ARG A 193 -6.17 9.73 1.92
N VAL A 194 -6.56 9.68 0.63
CA VAL A 194 -6.78 10.90 -0.15
C VAL A 194 -8.27 11.25 -0.22
N ILE A 195 -8.63 12.47 0.24
CA ILE A 195 -10.00 12.97 0.33
C ILE A 195 -10.18 14.26 -0.47
N CYS A 196 -11.41 14.72 -0.66
CA CYS A 196 -11.70 16.02 -1.24
C CYS A 196 -11.29 17.15 -0.27
N LYS A 197 -10.95 18.34 -0.80
CA LYS A 197 -10.65 19.51 0.01
C LYS A 197 -11.83 19.91 0.93
N SER A 198 -13.07 19.60 0.54
CA SER A 198 -14.28 19.80 1.35
C SER A 198 -14.39 18.88 2.58
N GLY A 199 -13.50 17.90 2.73
CA GLY A 199 -13.63 16.83 3.72
C GLY A 199 -14.43 15.62 3.24
N ASP A 200 -15.06 15.72 2.08
CA ASP A 200 -15.77 14.59 1.46
C ASP A 200 -14.80 13.46 1.10
N PHE A 201 -15.25 12.23 1.31
CA PHE A 201 -14.47 11.02 0.98
C PHE A 201 -14.27 10.81 -0.53
N GLY A 202 -15.03 11.55 -1.37
CA GLY A 202 -14.98 11.46 -2.82
C GLY A 202 -15.42 10.09 -3.35
N LYS A 203 -15.19 9.89 -4.64
CA LYS A 203 -15.46 8.60 -5.31
C LYS A 203 -14.28 7.66 -5.06
N TYR A 204 -14.44 6.72 -4.15
CA TYR A 204 -13.47 5.64 -3.96
C TYR A 204 -13.85 4.43 -4.84
N ARG A 205 -12.86 3.83 -5.52
CA ARG A 205 -13.09 2.71 -6.45
C ARG A 205 -13.87 1.55 -5.81
N TYR A 206 -13.60 1.28 -4.54
CA TYR A 206 -14.17 0.17 -3.78
C TYR A 206 -15.31 0.60 -2.83
N GLY A 207 -15.94 1.74 -3.08
CA GLY A 207 -17.06 2.26 -2.32
C GLY A 207 -16.68 3.11 -1.10
N ALA A 208 -17.53 4.07 -0.79
CA ALA A 208 -17.30 5.01 0.32
C ALA A 208 -17.28 4.32 1.69
N VAL A 209 -18.08 3.26 1.86
CA VAL A 209 -18.16 2.49 3.13
C VAL A 209 -16.81 1.87 3.45
N ARG A 210 -16.17 1.18 2.48
CA ARG A 210 -14.86 0.56 2.66
C ARG A 210 -13.78 1.60 2.92
N LYS A 211 -13.82 2.74 2.24
CA LYS A 211 -12.89 3.84 2.50
C LYS A 211 -12.99 4.36 3.94
N LYS A 212 -14.21 4.58 4.43
CA LYS A 212 -14.46 5.01 5.82
C LYS A 212 -13.97 3.97 6.82
N ALA A 213 -14.24 2.68 6.55
CA ALA A 213 -13.81 1.58 7.40
C ALA A 213 -12.27 1.51 7.50
N LEU A 214 -11.56 1.64 6.37
CA LEU A 214 -10.09 1.67 6.34
C LEU A 214 -9.53 2.86 7.14
N LEU A 215 -10.06 4.07 6.93
CA LEU A 215 -9.62 5.26 7.65
C LEU A 215 -9.92 5.16 9.14
N GLY A 216 -11.14 4.77 9.52
CA GLY A 216 -11.52 4.63 10.93
C GLY A 216 -10.69 3.57 11.65
N TRP A 217 -10.38 2.48 10.97
CA TRP A 217 -9.52 1.44 11.50
C TRP A 217 -8.07 1.94 11.73
N GLU A 218 -7.49 2.68 10.76
CA GLU A 218 -6.16 3.28 10.91
C GLU A 218 -6.11 4.29 12.05
N MET A 219 -7.12 5.15 12.17
CA MET A 219 -7.20 6.16 13.24
C MET A 219 -7.27 5.50 14.62
N ALA A 220 -8.15 4.51 14.79
CA ALA A 220 -8.27 3.76 16.04
C ALA A 220 -6.95 3.08 16.44
N LYS A 221 -6.22 2.53 15.47
CA LYS A 221 -4.92 1.89 15.72
C LYS A 221 -3.86 2.89 16.17
N VAL A 222 -3.80 4.06 15.54
CA VAL A 222 -2.87 5.14 15.93
C VAL A 222 -3.15 5.62 17.35
N ASP A 223 -4.43 5.73 17.72
CA ASP A 223 -4.81 6.18 19.06
C ASP A 223 -4.49 5.13 20.15
N LEU A 224 -4.71 3.85 19.87
CA LEU A 224 -4.31 2.76 20.77
C LEU A 224 -2.79 2.78 21.03
N MET A 225 -1.97 2.94 19.97
CA MET A 225 -0.51 3.01 20.12
C MET A 225 -0.05 4.20 20.95
N LYS A 226 -0.74 5.35 20.89
CA LYS A 226 -0.45 6.53 21.69
C LYS A 226 -0.75 6.29 23.18
N THR A 227 -1.85 5.59 23.47
CA THR A 227 -2.27 5.28 24.84
C THR A 227 -1.27 4.34 25.50
N GLU A 228 -0.88 3.25 24.82
CA GLU A 228 0.12 2.30 25.34
C GLU A 228 1.46 2.99 25.64
N THR A 229 1.85 3.97 24.81
CA THR A 229 3.08 4.74 24.99
C THR A 229 3.01 5.67 26.20
N SER A 230 1.85 6.29 26.45
CA SER A 230 1.62 7.19 27.59
C SER A 230 1.70 6.45 28.93
N ASP A 231 1.16 5.23 28.96
CA ASP A 231 1.14 4.40 30.17
C ASP A 231 2.54 3.86 30.53
N MET A 232 3.38 3.58 29.52
CA MET A 232 4.76 3.14 29.74
C MET A 232 5.71 4.25 30.22
N VAL A 233 5.40 5.52 29.92
CA VAL A 233 6.21 6.68 30.36
C VAL A 233 5.82 7.13 31.77
N SER A 234 4.65 6.71 32.26
CA SER A 234 4.09 7.09 33.56
C SER A 234 4.33 6.03 34.65
N ALA A 235 4.96 4.91 34.32
CA ALA A 235 5.32 3.82 35.21
C ALA A 235 6.84 3.79 35.46
#